data_492c279f9d2884123a8fc71476f86795
#
_entry.id   492c279f9d2884123a8fc71476f86795
#
_cell.length_a   1.000
_cell.length_b   1.000
_cell.length_c   1.000
_cell.angle_alpha   90.00
_cell.angle_beta   90.00
_cell.angle_gamma   90.00
#
_symmetry.space_group_name_H-M   'P 1'
#
loop_
_entity.id
_entity.type
_entity.pdbx_description
1 polymer ?
#
loop_
_entity_poly.entity_id
_entity_poly.type
_entity_poly.pdbx_seq_one_letter_code
_entity_poly.pdbx_strand_id
1 'polypeptide(L)'
;YVLQILDLPDSFINRIHPYAVSFRRNGKDGDQMVAVISAKFDVPAGETQIAINTPVKKYPEDEVDNQDPVHFFTPNAVKALNELESQAMAYINGKRAQMSLFEGHDDEDEEHETEAREAADNDSIIPFSASL
;
A
#
# COMPACT_ATOMS: atom_id res chain seq x y z
N TYR A 1 20.82 0.87 2.45
CA TYR A 1 20.82 -0.40 1.71
C TYR A 1 20.78 -0.18 0.19
N VAL A 2 19.81 0.59 -0.35
CA VAL A 2 19.76 0.91 -1.80
C VAL A 2 21.06 1.57 -2.29
N LEU A 3 21.66 2.47 -1.50
CA LEU A 3 22.94 3.10 -1.83
C LEU A 3 24.06 2.09 -1.98
N GLN A 4 24.14 1.09 -1.10
CA GLN A 4 25.15 0.05 -1.15
C GLN A 4 25.00 -0.85 -2.39
N ILE A 5 23.76 -1.17 -2.77
CA ILE A 5 23.49 -1.97 -3.96
C ILE A 5 23.90 -1.23 -5.24
N LEU A 6 23.69 0.09 -5.27
CA LEU A 6 23.97 0.94 -6.43
C LEU A 6 25.37 1.55 -6.40
N ASP A 7 26.18 1.21 -5.39
CA ASP A 7 27.52 1.75 -5.15
C ASP A 7 27.54 3.30 -5.12
N LEU A 8 26.53 3.88 -4.48
CA LEU A 8 26.39 5.31 -4.36
C LEU A 8 26.91 5.81 -3.01
N PRO A 9 27.54 7.01 -2.95
CA PRO A 9 27.95 7.61 -1.70
C PRO A 9 26.79 7.87 -0.75
N ASP A 10 27.04 7.82 0.57
CA ASP A 10 26.03 8.08 1.61
C ASP A 10 25.37 9.46 1.50
N SER A 11 26.04 10.42 0.90
CA SER A 11 25.48 11.75 0.63
C SER A 11 24.26 11.74 -0.29
N PHE A 12 24.05 10.64 -1.03
CA PHE A 12 22.90 10.48 -1.93
C PHE A 12 21.64 9.97 -1.21
N ILE A 13 21.71 9.63 0.09
CA ILE A 13 20.57 9.05 0.83
C ILE A 13 19.32 9.93 0.75
N ASN A 14 19.47 11.24 0.82
CA ASN A 14 18.34 12.18 0.79
C ASN A 14 17.77 12.38 -0.62
N ARG A 15 18.41 11.81 -1.65
CA ARG A 15 18.00 11.91 -3.04
C ARG A 15 17.32 10.65 -3.57
N ILE A 16 17.29 9.59 -2.76
CA ILE A 16 16.69 8.32 -3.14
C ILE A 16 15.41 8.15 -2.35
N HIS A 17 14.30 8.03 -3.07
CA HIS A 17 12.95 7.89 -2.51
C HIS A 17 12.37 6.53 -2.90
N PRO A 18 12.53 5.48 -2.07
CA PRO A 18 11.90 4.19 -2.29
C PRO A 18 10.37 4.36 -2.29
N TYR A 19 9.70 3.73 -3.24
CA TYR A 19 8.25 3.79 -3.35
C TYR A 19 7.57 2.43 -3.52
N ALA A 20 8.31 1.40 -3.89
CA ALA A 20 7.75 0.06 -4.04
C ALA A 20 8.78 -1.03 -3.74
N VAL A 21 8.28 -2.16 -3.24
CA VAL A 21 9.03 -3.41 -3.12
C VAL A 21 8.22 -4.49 -3.80
N SER A 22 8.85 -5.20 -4.74
CA SER A 22 8.24 -6.34 -5.43
C SER A 22 8.83 -7.63 -4.89
N PHE A 23 8.01 -8.43 -4.23
CA PHE A 23 8.36 -9.75 -3.74
C PHE A 23 7.97 -10.81 -4.76
N ARG A 24 8.84 -11.79 -4.96
CA ARG A 24 8.58 -12.96 -5.82
C ARG A 24 9.13 -14.20 -5.17
N ARG A 25 8.53 -15.35 -5.49
CA ARG A 25 9.07 -16.66 -5.16
C ARG A 25 9.71 -17.25 -6.40
N ASN A 26 10.98 -17.62 -6.26
CA ASN A 26 11.79 -18.28 -7.28
C ASN A 26 12.19 -19.66 -6.78
N GLY A 27 12.78 -20.46 -7.68
CA GLY A 27 13.15 -21.84 -7.40
C GLY A 27 12.18 -22.83 -8.04
N LYS A 28 12.61 -24.09 -8.11
CA LYS A 28 11.83 -25.15 -8.73
C LYS A 28 10.54 -25.44 -7.98
N ASP A 29 10.54 -25.21 -6.68
CA ASP A 29 9.43 -25.44 -5.75
C ASP A 29 8.85 -24.11 -5.19
N GLY A 30 9.33 -22.96 -5.70
CA GLY A 30 8.88 -21.62 -5.23
C GLY A 30 9.29 -21.30 -3.79
N ASP A 31 10.34 -21.92 -3.30
CA ASP A 31 10.82 -21.85 -1.92
C ASP A 31 11.72 -20.63 -1.67
N GLN A 32 12.41 -20.14 -2.71
CA GLN A 32 13.33 -19.04 -2.55
C GLN A 32 12.66 -17.67 -2.73
N MET A 33 12.63 -16.88 -1.66
CA MET A 33 12.15 -15.51 -1.72
C MET A 33 13.18 -14.59 -2.39
N VAL A 34 12.70 -13.74 -3.30
CA VAL A 34 13.50 -12.69 -3.94
C VAL A 34 12.74 -11.38 -3.88
N ALA A 35 13.46 -10.26 -3.88
CA ALA A 35 12.83 -8.96 -3.93
C ALA A 35 13.61 -7.98 -4.82
N VAL A 36 12.87 -6.97 -5.31
CA VAL A 36 13.38 -5.80 -6.03
C VAL A 36 12.82 -4.56 -5.37
N ILE A 37 13.67 -3.60 -5.05
CA ILE A 37 13.27 -2.30 -4.51
C ILE A 37 13.27 -1.29 -5.65
N SER A 38 12.14 -0.62 -5.83
CA SER A 38 11.99 0.48 -6.79
C SER A 38 12.05 1.81 -6.06
N ALA A 39 12.81 2.75 -6.60
CA ALA A 39 12.99 4.08 -6.04
C ALA A 39 13.01 5.15 -7.13
N LYS A 40 12.76 6.39 -6.73
CA LYS A 40 13.05 7.58 -7.53
C LYS A 40 14.35 8.20 -7.04
N PHE A 41 15.15 8.66 -7.95
CA PHE A 41 16.41 9.34 -7.68
C PHE A 41 16.36 10.78 -8.21
N ASP A 42 16.61 11.74 -7.35
CA ASP A 42 16.68 13.16 -7.71
C ASP A 42 18.05 13.47 -8.33
N VAL A 43 18.05 13.80 -9.61
CA VAL A 43 19.29 14.13 -10.33
C VAL A 43 19.86 15.47 -9.86
N PRO A 44 21.15 15.54 -9.49
CA PRO A 44 21.76 16.75 -8.93
C PRO A 44 21.71 17.99 -9.81
N ALA A 45 21.63 17.82 -11.11
CA ALA A 45 21.75 18.90 -12.10
C ALA A 45 20.41 19.42 -12.65
N GLY A 46 19.26 19.01 -12.06
CA GLY A 46 17.96 19.44 -12.58
C GLY A 46 16.80 19.02 -11.70
N GLU A 47 15.62 19.48 -12.05
CA GLU A 47 14.35 19.09 -11.41
C GLU A 47 13.84 17.71 -11.86
N THR A 48 14.71 16.89 -12.43
CA THR A 48 14.34 15.62 -13.04
C THR A 48 14.53 14.48 -12.05
N GLN A 49 13.51 13.65 -11.92
CA GLN A 49 13.58 12.38 -11.21
C GLN A 49 13.71 11.23 -12.20
N ILE A 50 14.60 10.29 -11.91
CA ILE A 50 14.72 9.04 -12.66
C ILE A 50 14.24 7.86 -11.80
N ALA A 51 13.58 6.91 -12.44
CA ALA A 51 13.23 5.65 -11.78
C ALA A 51 14.43 4.71 -11.76
N ILE A 52 14.73 4.15 -10.62
CA ILE A 52 15.78 3.16 -10.41
C ILE A 52 15.22 1.90 -9.78
N ASN A 53 15.74 0.76 -10.16
CA ASN A 53 15.42 -0.51 -9.55
C ASN A 53 16.70 -1.18 -9.08
N THR A 54 16.67 -1.77 -7.90
CA THR A 54 17.77 -2.64 -7.48
C THR A 54 17.82 -3.90 -8.34
N PRO A 55 18.99 -4.53 -8.49
CA PRO A 55 19.05 -5.89 -9.01
C PRO A 55 18.15 -6.83 -8.18
N VAL A 56 17.73 -7.92 -8.80
CA VAL A 56 17.03 -8.99 -8.07
C VAL A 56 17.97 -9.59 -7.05
N LYS A 57 17.57 -9.57 -5.78
CA LYS A 57 18.33 -10.20 -4.69
C LYS A 57 17.48 -11.27 -4.01
N LYS A 58 18.19 -12.29 -3.56
CA LYS A 58 17.63 -13.45 -2.88
C LYS A 58 17.67 -13.29 -1.37
N TYR A 59 16.77 -13.94 -0.68
CA TYR A 59 16.89 -14.14 0.76
C TYR A 59 17.93 -15.23 1.01
N PRO A 60 18.85 -15.03 1.95
CA PRO A 60 19.84 -16.05 2.28
C PRO A 60 19.16 -17.25 2.97
N GLU A 61 19.58 -18.45 2.62
CA GLU A 61 19.11 -19.70 3.22
C GLU A 61 20.08 -20.21 4.28
N ASP A 62 21.35 -19.83 4.17
CA ASP A 62 22.40 -20.23 5.11
C ASP A 62 23.39 -19.09 5.41
N GLU A 63 24.39 -19.39 6.26
CA GLU A 63 25.42 -18.42 6.65
C GLU A 63 26.39 -18.08 5.50
N VAL A 64 26.55 -18.95 4.52
CA VAL A 64 27.42 -18.72 3.37
C VAL A 64 26.81 -17.65 2.47
N ASP A 65 25.51 -17.71 2.25
CA ASP A 65 24.76 -16.71 1.48
C ASP A 65 24.87 -15.31 2.09
N ASN A 66 24.94 -15.21 3.42
CA ASN A 66 25.10 -13.94 4.12
C ASN A 66 26.44 -13.25 3.85
N GLN A 67 27.43 -13.95 3.32
CA GLN A 67 28.76 -13.41 2.98
C GLN A 67 28.82 -12.85 1.56
N ASP A 68 27.78 -13.06 0.75
CA ASP A 68 27.67 -12.56 -0.62
C ASP A 68 26.64 -11.43 -0.71
N PRO A 69 27.02 -10.16 -0.46
CA PRO A 69 26.11 -9.03 -0.51
C PRO A 69 25.68 -8.65 -1.92
N VAL A 70 26.29 -9.21 -2.95
CA VAL A 70 25.92 -8.93 -4.35
C VAL A 70 24.62 -9.62 -4.72
N HIS A 71 24.49 -10.90 -4.39
CA HIS A 71 23.34 -11.72 -4.78
C HIS A 71 22.30 -11.88 -3.69
N PHE A 72 22.67 -11.69 -2.42
CA PHE A 72 21.79 -11.92 -1.28
C PHE A 72 21.57 -10.65 -0.45
N PHE A 73 20.42 -10.58 0.17
CA PHE A 73 20.12 -9.55 1.15
C PHE A 73 20.87 -9.83 2.47
N THR A 74 21.30 -8.77 3.13
CA THR A 74 21.82 -8.88 4.50
C THR A 74 20.70 -9.29 5.47
N PRO A 75 21.03 -9.94 6.59
CA PRO A 75 20.04 -10.35 7.59
C PRO A 75 19.16 -9.19 8.09
N ASN A 76 19.74 -8.01 8.27
CA ASN A 76 18.99 -6.81 8.68
C ASN A 76 18.01 -6.35 7.59
N ALA A 77 18.40 -6.45 6.32
CA ALA A 77 17.51 -6.13 5.22
C ALA A 77 16.34 -7.11 5.10
N VAL A 78 16.61 -8.42 5.28
CA VAL A 78 15.57 -9.46 5.32
C VAL A 78 14.57 -9.18 6.44
N LYS A 79 15.04 -8.85 7.64
CA LYS A 79 14.16 -8.51 8.77
C LYS A 79 13.26 -7.32 8.44
N ALA A 80 13.82 -6.24 7.88
CA ALA A 80 13.05 -5.05 7.51
C ALA A 80 12.04 -5.34 6.39
N LEU A 81 12.40 -6.15 5.40
CA LEU A 81 11.50 -6.54 4.30
C LEU A 81 10.34 -7.42 4.80
N ASN A 82 10.60 -8.37 5.69
CA ASN A 82 9.58 -9.22 6.29
C ASN A 82 8.61 -8.40 7.16
N GLU A 83 9.11 -7.43 7.90
CA GLU A 83 8.28 -6.52 8.67
C GLU A 83 7.38 -5.68 7.76
N LEU A 84 7.94 -5.13 6.67
CA LEU A 84 7.17 -4.38 5.66
C LEU A 84 6.06 -5.23 5.03
N GLU A 85 6.36 -6.48 4.65
CA GLU A 85 5.37 -7.41 4.10
C GLU A 85 4.25 -7.68 5.11
N SER A 86 4.62 -7.93 6.37
CA SER A 86 3.65 -8.16 7.45
C SER A 86 2.72 -6.98 7.68
N GLN A 87 3.27 -5.76 7.71
CA GLN A 87 2.48 -4.53 7.86
C GLN A 87 1.56 -4.29 6.67
N ALA A 88 2.05 -4.52 5.45
CA ALA A 88 1.24 -4.40 4.24
C ALA A 88 0.07 -5.39 4.24
N MET A 89 0.30 -6.64 4.64
CA MET A 89 -0.74 -7.65 4.76
C MET A 89 -1.77 -7.31 5.85
N ALA A 90 -1.32 -6.80 6.99
CA ALA A 90 -2.22 -6.33 8.06
C ALA A 90 -3.11 -5.17 7.57
N TYR A 91 -2.54 -4.22 6.82
CA TYR A 91 -3.30 -3.11 6.24
C TYR A 91 -4.35 -3.60 5.23
N ILE A 92 -3.99 -4.50 4.33
CA ILE A 92 -4.90 -5.07 3.32
C ILE A 92 -6.04 -5.81 4.00
N ASN A 93 -5.75 -6.62 5.02
CA ASN A 93 -6.75 -7.37 5.76
C ASN A 93 -7.69 -6.46 6.56
N GLY A 94 -7.17 -5.41 7.19
CA GLY A 94 -7.96 -4.41 7.89
C GLY A 94 -8.88 -3.62 6.95
N LYS A 95 -8.40 -3.24 5.78
CA LYS A 95 -9.20 -2.55 4.76
C LYS A 95 -10.33 -3.44 4.22
N ARG A 96 -10.07 -4.72 3.98
CA ARG A 96 -11.10 -5.67 3.54
C ARG A 96 -12.19 -5.86 4.60
N ALA A 97 -11.81 -5.94 5.88
CA ALA A 97 -12.79 -6.04 6.97
C ALA A 97 -13.69 -4.80 7.06
N GLN A 98 -13.15 -3.61 6.82
CA GLN A 98 -13.95 -2.38 6.77
C GLN A 98 -14.91 -2.37 5.58
N MET A 99 -14.47 -2.76 4.40
CA MET A 99 -15.33 -2.81 3.21
C MET A 99 -16.51 -3.78 3.42
N SER A 100 -16.28 -4.95 4.02
CA SER A 100 -17.35 -5.90 4.29
C SER A 100 -18.37 -5.42 5.32
N LEU A 101 -17.98 -4.51 6.21
CA LEU A 101 -18.90 -3.86 7.17
C LEU A 101 -19.83 -2.85 6.48
N PHE A 102 -19.37 -2.21 5.41
CA PHE A 102 -20.19 -1.26 4.64
C PHE A 102 -21.06 -1.94 3.60
N GLU A 103 -20.62 -3.05 3.01
CA GLU A 103 -21.42 -3.82 2.04
C GLU A 103 -22.60 -4.57 2.65
N GLY A 104 -22.62 -4.79 3.97
CA GLY A 104 -23.71 -5.47 4.68
C GLY A 104 -24.81 -4.55 5.20
N HIS A 105 -24.76 -3.24 4.97
CA HIS A 105 -25.72 -2.30 5.56
C HIS A 105 -26.66 -1.63 4.55
N ASP A 106 -26.50 -1.94 3.24
CA ASP A 106 -27.31 -1.29 2.20
C ASP A 106 -28.66 -1.99 1.92
N ASP A 107 -28.96 -3.13 2.55
CA ASP A 107 -30.19 -3.90 2.21
C ASP A 107 -31.32 -3.78 3.22
N GLU A 108 -31.19 -3.06 4.35
CA GLU A 108 -32.26 -3.01 5.37
C GLU A 108 -32.93 -1.63 5.54
N ASP A 109 -32.46 -0.56 4.92
CA ASP A 109 -33.02 0.78 5.14
C ASP A 109 -33.99 1.29 4.06
N GLU A 110 -34.29 0.52 3.00
CA GLU A 110 -35.24 0.97 1.96
C GLU A 110 -36.72 0.70 2.26
N GLU A 111 -37.08 -0.07 3.27
CA GLU A 111 -38.49 -0.34 3.59
C GLU A 111 -39.15 0.64 4.59
N HIS A 112 -38.37 1.54 5.20
CA HIS A 112 -38.92 2.44 6.23
C HIS A 112 -39.21 3.88 5.80
N GLU A 113 -38.80 4.28 4.58
CA GLU A 113 -39.06 5.65 4.10
C GLU A 113 -40.36 5.83 3.31
N THR A 114 -41.06 4.77 2.96
CA THR A 114 -42.31 4.87 2.20
C THR A 114 -43.54 5.13 3.05
N GLU A 115 -43.55 4.79 4.34
CA GLU A 115 -44.71 5.08 5.22
C GLU A 115 -44.71 6.49 5.82
N ALA A 116 -43.55 7.19 5.84
CA ALA A 116 -43.50 8.55 6.39
C ALA A 116 -43.90 9.65 5.38
N ARG A 117 -44.04 9.31 4.11
CA ARG A 117 -44.41 10.30 3.08
C ARG A 117 -45.92 10.41 2.84
N GLU A 118 -46.72 9.41 3.21
CA GLU A 118 -48.19 9.53 3.08
C GLU A 118 -48.85 10.30 4.24
N ALA A 119 -48.15 10.49 5.37
CA ALA A 119 -48.69 11.29 6.48
C ALA A 119 -48.47 12.79 6.41
N ALA A 120 -47.56 13.25 5.49
CA ALA A 120 -47.22 14.67 5.38
C ALA A 120 -48.05 15.47 4.35
N ASP A 121 -48.85 14.80 3.54
CA ASP A 121 -49.58 15.48 2.44
C ASP A 121 -51.04 15.82 2.81
N ASN A 122 -51.44 15.69 4.07
CA ASN A 122 -52.83 15.93 4.48
C ASN A 122 -52.96 17.00 5.56
N ASP A 123 -52.02 17.87 5.78
CA ASP A 123 -52.18 18.96 6.73
C ASP A 123 -52.11 20.34 6.04
N SER A 124 -53.35 20.79 5.83
CA SER A 124 -53.78 22.18 5.79
C SER A 124 -53.12 23.09 4.77
N ILE A 125 -53.81 23.19 3.66
CA ILE A 125 -53.93 24.44 2.99
C ILE A 125 -54.64 25.40 3.96
N ILE A 126 -53.89 26.23 4.64
CA ILE A 126 -54.44 27.40 5.32
C ILE A 126 -54.69 28.40 4.19
N PRO A 127 -55.93 28.77 3.89
CA PRO A 127 -56.16 29.85 2.95
C PRO A 127 -55.65 31.12 3.57
N PHE A 128 -54.60 31.64 3.00
CA PHE A 128 -54.15 32.98 3.31
C PHE A 128 -55.16 33.96 2.73
N SER A 129 -56.14 34.34 3.54
CA SER A 129 -57.00 35.48 3.19
C SER A 129 -56.21 36.74 3.48
N ALA A 130 -55.64 37.35 2.46
CA ALA A 130 -55.20 38.74 2.56
C ALA A 130 -56.45 39.61 2.68
N SER A 131 -56.79 39.99 3.89
CA SER A 131 -57.67 41.14 4.10
C SER A 131 -56.81 42.39 4.11
N LEU A 132 -57.17 43.31 3.29
CA LEU A 132 -56.71 44.70 3.35
C LEU A 132 -57.00 45.28 4.71
#